data_60dae018d3c7b407fc5cabfbe505a52f
#
_entry.id   60dae018d3c7b407fc5cabfbe505a52f
#
_cell.length_a   1.000
_cell.length_b   1.000
_cell.length_c   1.000
_cell.angle_alpha   90.00
_cell.angle_beta   90.00
_cell.angle_gamma   90.00
#
_symmetry.space_group_name_H-M   'P 1'
#
loop_
_entity.id
_entity.type
_entity.pdbx_description
1 polymer ?
#
loop_
_entity_poly.entity_id
_entity_poly.type
_entity_poly.pdbx_seq_one_letter_code
_entity_poly.pdbx_strand_id
1 'polypeptide(L)'
;IPVIQDATQEDFNGRLIIHKSDRIYIPLKSISDKVSNHLKHIAAFKNPEFYSKQAMRIPTYNIPRIICRADFTDEYLAMPRGCEDAIINMLYSLKIDYEIVDNTNHGKPIGVTFKGKERDEQLDAINALMPFSNGVLSATTAFGKTVTAAALIARRKTNTLILVHSKALLMQWHERLSEFLDIDFTEDEISKKRGRKKAFSPVGCLDSTSNTLHGVIDIALMQSCFENDEVKPFIKGYGMVIVDECHHVSSITFENVLKHVTAHYVYGLTATPIRKDGLQPIIFMQCGPIRFSADAKAQIQKQSFQRYLVPRFTSYRPVTDDKQSFTELSQSLAESEIRNNLIVEDVLNVVAAGRTPIILTARTSHVELLAEMLKQHIINIIQLTGEGSAKNKRETLQKLQDIPKDAPLVIVATGKYVGEGFDYPRLDTLLLALPISWKGLVAQYAGRLHRENEGKKDVRIYDYIDIHEPVCENMYRKRLKGYSAIGYRVLSKDTQTLFDNTDDLQTSSYEGQIFNGNTFRLAFMQNLKSSRQSIVISSPKLYHTERNTFVKMLRELHASGVQVAILTSEESSQTNYLKSLGLYVKICLLYTSDAADE
;
A
#
# COMPACT_ATOMS: atom_id res chain seq x y z
N ILE A 1 13.62 -14.92 25.78
CA ILE A 1 14.77 -14.18 25.21
C ILE A 1 15.79 -14.22 26.33
N PRO A 2 17.02 -14.74 26.11
CA PRO A 2 18.06 -14.62 27.13
C PRO A 2 18.24 -13.14 27.44
N VAL A 3 18.38 -12.81 28.72
CA VAL A 3 18.68 -11.46 29.20
C VAL A 3 19.99 -11.05 28.50
N ILE A 4 19.93 -10.08 27.60
CA ILE A 4 21.13 -9.52 26.97
C ILE A 4 21.85 -8.81 28.12
N GLN A 5 23.01 -9.33 28.53
CA GLN A 5 23.88 -8.58 29.42
C GLN A 5 24.30 -7.32 28.67
N ASP A 6 24.04 -6.15 29.26
CA ASP A 6 24.39 -4.88 28.62
C ASP A 6 25.89 -4.84 28.35
N ALA A 7 26.25 -4.51 27.11
CA ALA A 7 27.65 -4.29 26.75
C ALA A 7 28.18 -3.08 27.52
N THR A 8 29.43 -3.12 27.93
CA THR A 8 30.11 -2.05 28.67
C THR A 8 31.33 -1.59 27.90
N GLN A 9 31.96 -0.50 28.33
CA GLN A 9 33.18 0.02 27.70
C GLN A 9 34.35 -0.99 27.76
N GLU A 10 34.39 -1.82 28.80
CA GLU A 10 35.43 -2.85 28.99
C GLU A 10 35.33 -4.02 28.01
N ASP A 11 34.19 -4.15 27.33
CA ASP A 11 33.96 -5.17 26.31
C ASP A 11 34.60 -4.81 24.93
N PHE A 12 35.30 -3.67 24.83
CA PHE A 12 36.01 -3.21 23.65
C PHE A 12 37.52 -3.14 23.88
N ASN A 13 38.28 -3.58 22.88
CA ASN A 13 39.73 -3.62 22.90
C ASN A 13 40.33 -2.44 22.12
N GLY A 14 40.62 -1.33 22.82
CA GLY A 14 41.22 -0.14 22.21
C GLY A 14 40.25 0.67 21.32
N ARG A 15 40.82 1.51 20.45
CA ARG A 15 40.05 2.31 19.48
C ARG A 15 39.42 1.41 18.43
N LEU A 16 38.12 1.58 18.18
CA LEU A 16 37.37 0.77 17.22
C LEU A 16 37.48 1.39 15.82
N ILE A 17 38.06 0.66 14.87
CA ILE A 17 38.12 1.09 13.45
C ILE A 17 37.05 0.31 12.67
N ILE A 18 36.02 1.00 12.20
CA ILE A 18 34.89 0.44 11.45
C ILE A 18 35.12 0.72 9.97
N HIS A 19 35.03 -0.30 9.12
CA HIS A 19 35.10 -0.14 7.68
C HIS A 19 33.71 -0.13 7.08
N LYS A 20 33.35 0.93 6.36
CA LYS A 20 32.09 1.08 5.66
C LYS A 20 32.27 0.89 4.16
N SER A 21 31.54 -0.07 3.57
CA SER A 21 31.54 -0.34 2.13
C SER A 21 30.14 -0.75 1.68
N ASP A 22 29.97 -1.91 1.04
CA ASP A 22 28.67 -2.56 0.79
C ASP A 22 27.94 -2.91 2.10
N ARG A 23 28.71 -3.12 3.17
CA ARG A 23 28.25 -3.35 4.55
C ARG A 23 29.10 -2.54 5.54
N ILE A 24 28.82 -2.70 6.82
CA ILE A 24 29.59 -2.15 7.93
C ILE A 24 30.38 -3.30 8.55
N TYR A 25 31.70 -3.24 8.46
CA TYR A 25 32.63 -4.27 8.93
C TYR A 25 33.26 -3.84 10.24
N ILE A 26 32.97 -4.60 11.30
CA ILE A 26 33.47 -4.36 12.66
C ILE A 26 34.48 -5.45 12.98
N PRO A 27 35.77 -5.11 13.31
CA PRO A 27 36.80 -6.10 13.57
C PRO A 27 36.47 -6.94 14.80
N LEU A 28 36.44 -8.26 14.66
CA LEU A 28 36.15 -9.19 15.77
C LEU A 28 37.20 -9.11 16.89
N LYS A 29 38.45 -8.85 16.56
CA LYS A 29 39.53 -8.68 17.55
C LYS A 29 39.36 -7.46 18.48
N SER A 30 38.54 -6.49 18.07
CA SER A 30 38.30 -5.24 18.83
C SER A 30 37.05 -5.29 19.70
N ILE A 31 36.28 -6.38 19.67
CA ILE A 31 35.01 -6.53 20.41
C ILE A 31 34.93 -7.88 21.10
N SER A 32 34.26 -7.93 22.25
CA SER A 32 33.95 -9.19 22.93
C SER A 32 32.78 -9.93 22.26
N ASP A 33 32.62 -11.21 22.57
CA ASP A 33 31.45 -11.99 22.14
C ASP A 33 30.13 -11.36 22.59
N LYS A 34 30.13 -10.68 23.72
CA LYS A 34 28.99 -9.99 24.29
C LYS A 34 28.58 -8.81 23.41
N VAL A 35 29.53 -7.97 22.98
CA VAL A 35 29.32 -6.87 22.03
C VAL A 35 28.87 -7.41 20.67
N SER A 36 29.54 -8.46 20.18
CA SER A 36 29.17 -9.13 18.93
C SER A 36 27.72 -9.62 18.94
N ASN A 37 27.27 -10.22 20.05
CA ASN A 37 25.87 -10.63 20.20
C ASN A 37 24.92 -9.45 20.26
N HIS A 38 25.27 -8.35 20.93
CA HIS A 38 24.46 -7.14 20.97
C HIS A 38 24.30 -6.53 19.57
N LEU A 39 25.40 -6.42 18.81
CA LEU A 39 25.37 -5.94 17.43
C LEU A 39 24.49 -6.82 16.53
N LYS A 40 24.56 -8.16 16.67
CA LYS A 40 23.66 -9.05 15.92
C LYS A 40 22.18 -8.77 16.21
N HIS A 41 21.84 -8.39 17.44
CA HIS A 41 20.47 -8.05 17.78
C HIS A 41 19.97 -6.79 17.03
N ILE A 42 20.85 -5.83 16.73
CA ILE A 42 20.53 -4.67 15.88
C ILE A 42 20.12 -5.12 14.48
N ALA A 43 20.74 -6.17 13.95
CA ALA A 43 20.43 -6.74 12.63
C ALA A 43 19.50 -7.96 12.71
N ALA A 44 18.73 -8.11 13.76
CA ALA A 44 17.87 -9.27 13.98
C ALA A 44 16.44 -8.88 14.40
N PHE A 45 15.47 -9.69 14.00
CA PHE A 45 14.07 -9.53 14.39
C PHE A 45 13.34 -10.88 14.48
N LYS A 46 12.20 -10.89 15.17
CA LYS A 46 11.35 -12.08 15.27
C LYS A 46 10.80 -12.47 13.91
N ASN A 47 10.95 -13.74 13.51
CA ASN A 47 10.45 -14.24 12.24
C ASN A 47 8.91 -14.33 12.27
N PRO A 48 8.19 -13.52 11.50
CA PRO A 48 6.72 -13.51 11.52
C PRO A 48 6.12 -14.83 11.09
N GLU A 49 6.75 -15.54 10.15
CA GLU A 49 6.30 -16.84 9.67
C GLU A 49 6.33 -17.90 10.80
N PHE A 50 7.42 -17.94 11.59
CA PHE A 50 7.54 -18.86 12.71
C PHE A 50 6.38 -18.66 13.69
N TYR A 51 6.18 -17.42 14.16
CA TYR A 51 5.16 -17.12 15.17
C TYR A 51 3.74 -17.27 14.63
N SER A 52 3.50 -16.98 13.36
CA SER A 52 2.21 -17.21 12.71
C SER A 52 1.87 -18.72 12.66
N LYS A 53 2.81 -19.55 12.22
CA LYS A 53 2.62 -21.02 12.17
C LYS A 53 2.47 -21.60 13.57
N GLN A 54 3.26 -21.12 14.53
CA GLN A 54 3.15 -21.55 15.94
C GLN A 54 1.75 -21.21 16.50
N ALA A 55 1.23 -20.02 16.23
CA ALA A 55 -0.11 -19.63 16.66
C ALA A 55 -1.22 -20.50 16.04
N MET A 56 -1.00 -20.97 14.80
CA MET A 56 -1.90 -21.89 14.09
C MET A 56 -1.68 -23.36 14.47
N ARG A 57 -0.76 -23.67 15.39
CA ARG A 57 -0.33 -25.03 15.77
C ARG A 57 0.19 -25.87 14.58
N ILE A 58 0.78 -25.21 13.58
CA ILE A 58 1.42 -25.84 12.42
C ILE A 58 2.89 -26.11 12.78
N PRO A 59 3.48 -27.26 12.38
CA PRO A 59 4.90 -27.54 12.62
C PRO A 59 5.82 -26.43 12.10
N THR A 60 6.80 -26.02 12.93
CA THR A 60 7.76 -24.96 12.61
C THR A 60 9.18 -25.50 12.42
N TYR A 61 9.31 -26.75 12.07
CA TYR A 61 10.56 -27.49 12.02
C TYR A 61 11.52 -26.80 11.06
N ASN A 62 12.04 -26.38 10.47
CA ASN A 62 13.00 -25.70 9.57
C ASN A 62 12.77 -24.19 9.45
N ILE A 63 11.99 -23.60 10.34
CA ILE A 63 11.75 -22.15 10.30
C ILE A 63 12.46 -21.52 11.50
N PRO A 64 13.45 -20.65 11.27
CA PRO A 64 14.15 -20.00 12.37
C PRO A 64 13.24 -19.04 13.13
N ARG A 65 13.37 -19.01 14.46
CA ARG A 65 12.60 -18.08 15.31
C ARG A 65 12.97 -16.63 15.12
N ILE A 66 14.22 -16.40 14.75
CA ILE A 66 14.81 -15.07 14.58
C ILE A 66 15.45 -15.03 13.19
N ILE A 67 15.22 -13.95 12.47
CA ILE A 67 15.92 -13.61 11.24
C ILE A 67 17.04 -12.65 11.62
N CYS A 68 18.29 -13.02 11.35
CA CYS A 68 19.47 -12.19 11.55
C CYS A 68 20.11 -11.93 10.18
N ARG A 69 20.56 -10.71 9.95
CA ARG A 69 21.20 -10.25 8.71
C ARG A 69 22.66 -9.84 8.92
N ALA A 70 23.19 -10.00 10.14
CA ALA A 70 24.61 -9.90 10.38
C ALA A 70 25.29 -11.22 9.97
N ASP A 71 26.40 -11.14 9.31
CA ASP A 71 27.21 -12.27 8.87
C ASP A 71 28.62 -12.19 9.49
N PHE A 72 29.25 -13.32 9.73
CA PHE A 72 30.65 -13.38 10.15
C PHE A 72 31.55 -13.66 8.94
N THR A 73 32.66 -12.94 8.89
CA THR A 73 33.85 -13.31 8.12
C THR A 73 34.95 -13.73 9.09
N ASP A 74 36.10 -14.19 8.60
CA ASP A 74 37.21 -14.62 9.47
C ASP A 74 37.70 -13.51 10.41
N GLU A 75 37.60 -12.25 9.98
CA GLU A 75 38.14 -11.10 10.73
C GLU A 75 37.08 -10.10 11.20
N TYR A 76 35.87 -10.10 10.60
CA TYR A 76 34.89 -9.05 10.79
C TYR A 76 33.48 -9.60 11.09
N LEU A 77 32.76 -8.86 11.90
CA LEU A 77 31.29 -8.91 11.93
C LEU A 77 30.78 -7.95 10.85
N ALA A 78 30.14 -8.48 9.80
CA ALA A 78 29.57 -7.71 8.70
C ALA A 78 28.10 -7.40 8.99
N MET A 79 27.79 -6.14 9.23
CA MET A 79 26.45 -5.63 9.53
C MET A 79 25.83 -5.00 8.28
N PRO A 80 24.51 -5.08 8.08
CA PRO A 80 23.84 -4.34 7.03
C PRO A 80 24.08 -2.84 7.15
N ARG A 81 24.25 -2.14 6.03
CA ARG A 81 24.58 -0.71 6.01
C ARG A 81 23.51 0.19 6.65
N GLY A 82 22.24 -0.20 6.59
CA GLY A 82 21.14 0.57 7.20
C GLY A 82 21.12 0.51 8.74
N CYS A 83 21.95 -0.33 9.36
CA CYS A 83 22.13 -0.39 10.81
C CYS A 83 23.13 0.67 11.34
N GLU A 84 23.70 1.51 10.48
CA GLU A 84 24.74 2.49 10.82
C GLU A 84 24.34 3.37 12.01
N ASP A 85 23.15 4.02 11.95
CA ASP A 85 22.68 4.90 13.03
C ASP A 85 22.57 4.16 14.37
N ALA A 86 22.06 2.93 14.34
CA ALA A 86 21.89 2.15 15.57
C ALA A 86 23.24 1.73 16.17
N ILE A 87 24.22 1.40 15.31
CA ILE A 87 25.58 1.08 15.74
C ILE A 87 26.24 2.32 16.34
N ILE A 88 26.18 3.47 15.67
CA ILE A 88 26.75 4.74 16.15
C ILE A 88 26.11 5.16 17.47
N ASN A 89 24.77 5.09 17.57
CA ASN A 89 24.06 5.42 18.82
C ASN A 89 24.48 4.52 19.98
N MET A 90 24.68 3.22 19.73
CA MET A 90 25.18 2.27 20.72
C MET A 90 26.60 2.67 21.17
N LEU A 91 27.52 2.91 20.25
CA LEU A 91 28.89 3.31 20.56
C LEU A 91 28.94 4.64 21.33
N TYR A 92 28.13 5.61 20.92
CA TYR A 92 28.00 6.88 21.61
C TYR A 92 27.49 6.70 23.05
N SER A 93 26.45 5.88 23.27
CA SER A 93 25.89 5.61 24.59
C SER A 93 26.90 4.95 25.53
N LEU A 94 27.79 4.11 24.99
CA LEU A 94 28.86 3.41 25.70
C LEU A 94 30.15 4.26 25.80
N LYS A 95 30.19 5.47 25.21
CA LYS A 95 31.36 6.36 25.16
C LYS A 95 32.59 5.69 24.54
N ILE A 96 32.40 4.90 23.50
CA ILE A 96 33.48 4.24 22.77
C ILE A 96 34.10 5.19 21.77
N ASP A 97 35.44 5.28 21.78
CA ASP A 97 36.17 6.01 20.72
C ASP A 97 36.24 5.13 19.47
N TYR A 98 35.72 5.65 18.37
CA TYR A 98 35.66 4.93 17.11
C TYR A 98 36.05 5.83 15.93
N GLU A 99 36.49 5.20 14.87
CA GLU A 99 36.75 5.81 13.57
C GLU A 99 36.03 5.03 12.48
N ILE A 100 35.39 5.75 11.54
CA ILE A 100 34.79 5.13 10.35
C ILE A 100 35.69 5.40 9.15
N VAL A 101 36.24 4.33 8.59
CA VAL A 101 36.98 4.34 7.32
C VAL A 101 35.96 4.11 6.21
N ASP A 102 35.66 5.17 5.44
CA ASP A 102 34.70 5.12 4.35
C ASP A 102 35.36 4.55 3.07
N ASN A 103 35.05 3.30 2.76
CA ASN A 103 35.47 2.60 1.54
C ASN A 103 34.30 2.50 0.53
N THR A 104 33.26 3.32 0.67
CA THR A 104 32.14 3.34 -0.27
C THR A 104 32.54 3.98 -1.60
N ASN A 105 31.85 3.62 -2.67
CA ASN A 105 32.05 4.24 -3.97
C ASN A 105 31.28 5.58 -4.03
N HIS A 106 31.99 6.70 -4.01
CA HIS A 106 31.40 8.04 -4.18
C HIS A 106 30.93 8.33 -5.62
N GLY A 107 31.25 7.44 -6.55
CA GLY A 107 30.86 7.53 -7.94
C GLY A 107 31.63 8.55 -8.76
N LYS A 108 31.10 8.81 -9.95
CA LYS A 108 31.63 9.82 -10.87
C LYS A 108 30.74 11.06 -10.79
N PRO A 109 31.32 12.27 -10.73
CA PRO A 109 30.53 13.48 -10.85
C PRO A 109 29.86 13.55 -12.23
N ILE A 110 28.61 13.97 -12.27
CA ILE A 110 27.82 14.13 -13.50
C ILE A 110 27.29 15.56 -13.61
N GLY A 111 27.27 16.09 -14.84
CA GLY A 111 26.57 17.33 -15.18
C GLY A 111 25.07 17.05 -15.25
N VAL A 112 24.30 17.52 -14.27
CA VAL A 112 22.85 17.32 -14.26
C VAL A 112 22.17 18.48 -13.54
N THR A 113 21.05 18.96 -14.12
CA THR A 113 20.20 20.00 -13.54
C THR A 113 18.75 19.54 -13.50
N PHE A 114 18.01 20.02 -12.50
CA PHE A 114 16.59 19.73 -12.36
C PHE A 114 15.78 20.81 -13.11
N LYS A 115 14.91 20.39 -14.04
CA LYS A 115 14.08 21.29 -14.86
C LYS A 115 12.75 21.66 -14.20
N GLY A 116 12.34 20.95 -13.18
CA GLY A 116 11.07 21.13 -12.52
C GLY A 116 11.10 22.17 -11.41
N LYS A 117 9.95 22.37 -10.77
CA LYS A 117 9.81 23.09 -9.53
C LYS A 117 9.31 22.13 -8.45
N GLU A 118 10.07 21.98 -7.38
CA GLU A 118 9.67 21.17 -6.25
C GLU A 118 8.53 21.84 -5.49
N ARG A 119 7.58 21.03 -5.01
CA ARG A 119 6.59 21.46 -4.01
C ARG A 119 7.26 21.53 -2.64
N ASP A 120 6.74 22.35 -1.74
CA ASP A 120 7.31 22.54 -0.40
C ASP A 120 7.54 21.21 0.33
N GLU A 121 6.58 20.28 0.27
CA GLU A 121 6.71 18.95 0.88
C GLU A 121 7.81 18.09 0.24
N GLN A 122 8.05 18.25 -1.06
CA GLN A 122 9.13 17.56 -1.76
C GLN A 122 10.48 18.15 -1.36
N LEU A 123 10.54 19.46 -1.17
CA LEU A 123 11.71 20.15 -0.67
C LEU A 123 12.05 19.70 0.77
N ASP A 124 11.04 19.58 1.64
CA ASP A 124 11.20 19.06 3.00
C ASP A 124 11.74 17.62 2.99
N ALA A 125 11.21 16.77 2.10
CA ALA A 125 11.67 15.40 1.95
C ALA A 125 13.14 15.33 1.47
N ILE A 126 13.52 16.17 0.52
CA ILE A 126 14.90 16.26 0.03
C ILE A 126 15.82 16.74 1.17
N ASN A 127 15.43 17.79 1.88
CA ASN A 127 16.22 18.34 2.98
C ASN A 127 16.39 17.32 4.12
N ALA A 128 15.40 16.46 4.36
CA ALA A 128 15.48 15.38 5.34
C ALA A 128 16.42 14.24 4.91
N LEU A 129 16.58 13.99 3.60
CA LEU A 129 17.46 12.95 3.05
C LEU A 129 18.91 13.45 2.86
N MET A 130 19.10 14.72 2.51
CA MET A 130 20.41 15.28 2.19
C MET A 130 21.51 15.10 3.26
N PRO A 131 21.25 15.17 4.58
CA PRO A 131 22.29 14.96 5.60
C PRO A 131 22.81 13.52 5.69
N PHE A 132 22.10 12.54 5.09
CA PHE A 132 22.38 11.13 5.27
C PHE A 132 22.81 10.44 3.98
N SER A 133 23.67 9.43 4.10
CA SER A 133 24.08 8.59 2.98
C SER A 133 23.08 7.45 2.70
N ASN A 134 22.19 7.16 3.62
CA ASN A 134 21.16 6.15 3.47
C ASN A 134 19.83 6.58 4.11
N GLY A 135 18.73 6.05 3.62
CA GLY A 135 17.42 6.30 4.21
C GLY A 135 16.27 5.97 3.30
N VAL A 136 15.09 5.91 3.88
CA VAL A 136 13.83 5.63 3.18
C VAL A 136 12.94 6.87 3.16
N LEU A 137 12.43 7.20 1.98
CA LEU A 137 11.34 8.13 1.75
C LEU A 137 10.02 7.37 1.73
N SER A 138 9.20 7.57 2.74
CA SER A 138 7.85 7.01 2.81
C SER A 138 6.83 8.06 2.42
N ALA A 139 6.21 7.91 1.24
CA ALA A 139 5.22 8.87 0.75
C ALA A 139 4.21 8.21 -0.18
N THR A 140 2.97 8.70 -0.18
CA THR A 140 1.89 8.18 -1.03
C THR A 140 2.21 8.25 -2.53
N THR A 141 1.48 7.53 -3.36
CA THR A 141 1.70 7.53 -4.82
C THR A 141 1.55 8.93 -5.45
N ALA A 142 0.70 9.79 -4.90
CA ALA A 142 0.44 11.14 -5.41
C ALA A 142 1.49 12.18 -4.93
N PHE A 143 2.38 11.84 -4.02
CA PHE A 143 3.43 12.72 -3.51
C PHE A 143 4.40 13.19 -4.62
N GLY A 144 4.66 12.34 -5.61
CA GLY A 144 5.66 12.59 -6.65
C GLY A 144 7.06 12.13 -6.25
N LYS A 145 7.17 10.93 -5.66
CA LYS A 145 8.45 10.30 -5.25
C LYS A 145 9.51 10.33 -6.35
N THR A 146 9.12 10.06 -7.60
CA THR A 146 10.02 10.07 -8.75
C THR A 146 10.59 11.47 -9.02
N VAL A 147 9.76 12.52 -8.90
CA VAL A 147 10.19 13.93 -9.04
C VAL A 147 11.14 14.32 -7.91
N THR A 148 10.83 13.92 -6.67
CA THR A 148 11.69 14.14 -5.50
C THR A 148 13.05 13.46 -5.70
N ALA A 149 13.06 12.23 -6.22
CA ALA A 149 14.29 11.51 -6.51
C ALA A 149 15.10 12.16 -7.64
N ALA A 150 14.45 12.64 -8.71
CA ALA A 150 15.12 13.38 -9.78
C ALA A 150 15.80 14.67 -9.24
N ALA A 151 15.09 15.42 -8.38
CA ALA A 151 15.68 16.59 -7.74
C ALA A 151 16.83 16.24 -6.79
N LEU A 152 16.76 15.10 -6.09
CA LEU A 152 17.85 14.58 -5.25
C LEU A 152 19.06 14.20 -6.10
N ILE A 153 18.89 13.55 -7.25
CA ILE A 153 19.96 13.24 -8.22
C ILE A 153 20.67 14.51 -8.66
N ALA A 154 19.90 15.53 -9.04
CA ALA A 154 20.47 16.81 -9.50
C ALA A 154 21.24 17.55 -8.40
N ARG A 155 20.91 17.34 -7.12
CA ARG A 155 21.63 17.94 -5.98
C ARG A 155 22.89 17.14 -5.60
N ARG A 156 22.85 15.81 -5.68
CA ARG A 156 24.01 14.94 -5.40
C ARG A 156 25.06 14.98 -6.49
N LYS A 157 24.66 15.18 -7.74
CA LYS A 157 25.53 15.27 -8.93
C LYS A 157 26.52 14.11 -9.04
N THR A 158 26.08 12.92 -8.67
CA THR A 158 26.87 11.68 -8.81
C THR A 158 26.12 10.66 -9.66
N ASN A 159 26.86 9.83 -10.37
CA ASN A 159 26.27 8.82 -11.22
C ASN A 159 25.36 7.87 -10.43
N THR A 160 24.18 7.61 -11.00
CA THR A 160 23.06 7.02 -10.27
C THR A 160 22.49 5.79 -10.98
N LEU A 161 22.22 4.75 -10.20
CA LEU A 161 21.45 3.58 -10.62
C LEU A 161 20.10 3.56 -9.92
N ILE A 162 19.03 3.45 -10.70
CA ILE A 162 17.67 3.25 -10.19
C ILE A 162 17.27 1.79 -10.37
N LEU A 163 16.91 1.13 -9.27
CA LEU A 163 16.48 -0.26 -9.26
C LEU A 163 14.96 -0.34 -9.17
N VAL A 164 14.35 -1.03 -10.13
CA VAL A 164 12.89 -1.21 -10.22
C VAL A 164 12.53 -2.69 -10.37
N HIS A 165 11.32 -3.07 -9.97
CA HIS A 165 10.90 -4.48 -10.00
C HIS A 165 10.06 -4.84 -11.24
N SER A 166 9.59 -3.87 -12.03
CA SER A 166 8.77 -4.12 -13.22
C SER A 166 9.15 -3.27 -14.42
N LYS A 167 8.91 -3.79 -15.63
CA LYS A 167 9.19 -3.09 -16.88
C LYS A 167 8.33 -1.82 -17.04
N ALA A 168 7.13 -1.82 -16.49
CA ALA A 168 6.25 -0.64 -16.51
C ALA A 168 6.87 0.51 -15.71
N LEU A 169 7.40 0.22 -14.50
CA LEU A 169 8.12 1.22 -13.71
C LEU A 169 9.40 1.68 -14.41
N LEU A 170 10.16 0.78 -15.05
CA LEU A 170 11.35 1.16 -15.81
C LEU A 170 11.01 2.21 -16.87
N MET A 171 9.95 1.97 -17.65
CA MET A 171 9.52 2.92 -18.69
C MET A 171 9.04 4.25 -18.09
N GLN A 172 8.28 4.19 -17.00
CA GLN A 172 7.81 5.39 -16.29
C GLN A 172 8.97 6.22 -15.74
N TRP A 173 9.97 5.57 -15.13
CA TRP A 173 11.16 6.25 -14.65
C TRP A 173 11.95 6.89 -15.79
N HIS A 174 12.13 6.16 -16.90
CA HIS A 174 12.82 6.67 -18.07
C HIS A 174 12.15 7.94 -18.62
N GLU A 175 10.82 7.92 -18.77
CA GLU A 175 10.05 9.07 -19.22
C GLU A 175 10.20 10.26 -18.25
N ARG A 176 10.01 10.02 -16.96
CA ARG A 176 10.06 11.07 -15.93
C ARG A 176 11.47 11.66 -15.76
N LEU A 177 12.52 10.85 -15.78
CA LEU A 177 13.88 11.38 -15.71
C LEU A 177 14.20 12.22 -16.95
N SER A 178 13.77 11.80 -18.14
CA SER A 178 13.96 12.57 -19.37
C SER A 178 13.18 13.90 -19.36
N GLU A 179 12.02 13.94 -18.70
CA GLU A 179 11.21 15.16 -18.52
C GLU A 179 11.86 16.12 -17.52
N PHE A 180 12.30 15.62 -16.35
CA PHE A 180 12.69 16.46 -15.20
C PHE A 180 14.19 16.72 -15.07
N LEU A 181 15.04 16.00 -15.82
CA LEU A 181 16.48 16.20 -15.78
C LEU A 181 17.01 16.73 -17.11
N ASP A 182 17.94 17.66 -17.00
CA ASP A 182 18.87 18.04 -18.06
C ASP A 182 20.23 17.43 -17.74
N ILE A 183 20.71 16.56 -18.62
CA ILE A 183 21.93 15.77 -18.35
C ILE A 183 22.95 16.17 -19.42
N ASP A 184 24.07 16.71 -18.97
CA ASP A 184 25.18 17.08 -19.82
C ASP A 184 25.96 15.82 -20.22
N PHE A 185 26.00 15.54 -21.51
CA PHE A 185 26.84 14.50 -22.10
C PHE A 185 27.93 15.11 -22.95
N THR A 186 29.16 14.71 -22.71
CA THR A 186 30.24 14.97 -23.66
C THR A 186 30.20 13.93 -24.79
N GLU A 187 30.55 14.35 -26.03
CA GLU A 187 30.54 13.44 -27.18
C GLU A 187 31.46 12.21 -27.00
N ASP A 188 32.47 12.31 -26.13
CA ASP A 188 33.35 11.21 -25.76
C ASP A 188 32.67 10.12 -24.91
N GLU A 189 31.64 10.43 -24.20
CA GLU A 189 30.84 9.46 -23.40
C GLU A 189 29.84 8.69 -24.29
N ILE A 190 29.56 9.20 -25.48
CA ILE A 190 28.77 8.53 -26.52
C ILE A 190 29.68 7.55 -27.26
N SER A 191 30.19 6.55 -26.53
CA SER A 191 31.18 5.64 -27.06
C SER A 191 30.79 4.97 -28.37
N LYS A 192 31.68 5.06 -29.32
CA LYS A 192 32.00 4.29 -30.53
C LYS A 192 31.49 2.83 -30.57
N LYS A 193 30.21 2.55 -30.35
CA LYS A 193 29.61 1.27 -30.76
C LYS A 193 29.21 1.37 -32.22
N ARG A 194 30.07 0.82 -33.11
CA ARG A 194 29.75 0.56 -34.51
C ARG A 194 28.47 -0.29 -34.61
N GLY A 195 27.40 0.27 -35.14
CA GLY A 195 26.18 -0.43 -35.49
C GLY A 195 24.98 0.50 -35.39
N ARG A 196 24.01 0.41 -36.28
CA ARG A 196 22.79 1.20 -36.52
C ARG A 196 22.50 2.25 -35.43
N LYS A 197 22.46 3.53 -35.81
CA LYS A 197 22.12 4.69 -34.97
C LYS A 197 20.75 4.50 -34.31
N LYS A 198 20.71 3.85 -33.15
CA LYS A 198 19.60 4.06 -32.22
C LYS A 198 19.75 5.47 -31.67
N ALA A 199 18.64 6.21 -31.62
CA ALA A 199 18.63 7.52 -30.96
C ALA A 199 19.24 7.37 -29.56
N PHE A 200 20.24 8.18 -29.25
CA PHE A 200 20.89 8.19 -27.94
C PHE A 200 19.86 8.68 -26.91
N SER A 201 19.71 7.92 -25.84
CA SER A 201 18.90 8.34 -24.68
C SER A 201 19.85 8.75 -23.55
N PRO A 202 19.64 9.92 -22.93
CA PRO A 202 20.43 10.38 -21.80
C PRO A 202 20.24 9.50 -20.53
N VAL A 203 19.24 8.63 -20.51
CA VAL A 203 18.97 7.68 -19.44
C VAL A 203 19.14 6.27 -20.00
N GLY A 204 20.07 5.50 -19.43
CA GLY A 204 20.29 4.10 -19.81
C GLY A 204 19.28 3.16 -19.17
N CYS A 205 19.05 2.01 -19.82
CA CYS A 205 18.10 1.01 -19.34
C CYS A 205 18.67 -0.40 -19.45
N LEU A 206 18.41 -1.22 -18.44
CA LEU A 206 18.68 -2.65 -18.43
C LEU A 206 17.41 -3.44 -18.15
N ASP A 207 16.96 -4.20 -19.14
CA ASP A 207 15.91 -5.20 -18.99
C ASP A 207 16.34 -6.54 -19.61
N SER A 208 15.45 -7.55 -19.63
CA SER A 208 15.72 -8.86 -20.21
C SER A 208 16.03 -8.83 -21.71
N THR A 209 15.67 -7.76 -22.42
CA THR A 209 15.76 -7.64 -23.89
C THR A 209 16.71 -6.54 -24.35
N SER A 210 17.11 -5.64 -23.47
CA SER A 210 17.90 -4.46 -23.81
C SER A 210 18.90 -4.11 -22.72
N ASN A 211 20.12 -3.77 -23.13
CA ASN A 211 21.14 -3.21 -22.26
C ASN A 211 21.71 -1.95 -22.94
N THR A 212 21.35 -0.78 -22.38
CA THR A 212 21.83 0.52 -22.84
C THR A 212 22.52 1.29 -21.71
N LEU A 213 22.98 0.58 -20.66
CA LEU A 213 23.68 1.20 -19.53
C LEU A 213 24.91 1.97 -20.03
N HIS A 214 25.11 3.16 -19.48
CA HIS A 214 26.26 4.02 -19.79
C HIS A 214 27.00 4.52 -18.54
N GLY A 215 26.49 4.25 -17.34
CA GLY A 215 27.17 4.55 -16.08
C GLY A 215 26.99 6.00 -15.60
N VAL A 216 26.02 6.76 -16.13
CA VAL A 216 25.69 8.14 -15.74
C VAL A 216 24.40 8.14 -14.94
N ILE A 217 23.27 8.01 -15.60
CA ILE A 217 21.96 7.77 -14.93
C ILE A 217 21.32 6.59 -15.64
N ASP A 218 21.18 5.50 -14.91
CA ASP A 218 20.73 4.24 -15.45
C ASP A 218 19.58 3.64 -14.62
N ILE A 219 18.69 2.94 -15.29
CA ILE A 219 17.57 2.23 -14.65
C ILE A 219 17.73 0.74 -14.96
N ALA A 220 17.66 -0.11 -13.94
CA ALA A 220 17.76 -1.55 -14.12
C ALA A 220 16.57 -2.28 -13.50
N LEU A 221 16.07 -3.27 -14.24
CA LEU A 221 15.20 -4.28 -13.65
C LEU A 221 16.01 -5.14 -12.68
N MET A 222 15.49 -5.32 -11.47
CA MET A 222 16.14 -6.09 -10.42
C MET A 222 16.54 -7.49 -10.89
N GLN A 223 15.66 -8.18 -11.62
CA GLN A 223 15.91 -9.53 -12.15
C GLN A 223 17.03 -9.55 -13.20
N SER A 224 17.23 -8.43 -13.90
CA SER A 224 18.29 -8.30 -14.92
C SER A 224 19.66 -7.98 -14.33
N CYS A 225 19.73 -7.74 -13.03
CA CYS A 225 20.99 -7.53 -12.30
C CYS A 225 21.75 -8.82 -12.01
N PHE A 226 21.19 -9.98 -12.36
CA PHE A 226 21.81 -11.29 -12.17
C PHE A 226 22.28 -11.90 -13.49
N GLU A 227 23.28 -12.73 -13.38
CA GLU A 227 23.77 -13.62 -14.43
C GLU A 227 24.31 -14.88 -13.76
N ASN A 228 23.77 -16.06 -14.12
CA ASN A 228 24.12 -17.35 -13.50
C ASN A 228 24.06 -17.32 -11.95
N ASP A 229 22.97 -16.75 -11.40
CA ASP A 229 22.74 -16.56 -9.96
C ASP A 229 23.76 -15.62 -9.25
N GLU A 230 24.67 -15.01 -9.98
CA GLU A 230 25.59 -14.01 -9.46
C GLU A 230 25.14 -12.58 -9.81
N VAL A 231 25.45 -11.64 -8.93
CA VAL A 231 25.16 -10.22 -9.14
C VAL A 231 26.17 -9.61 -10.10
N LYS A 232 25.68 -9.00 -11.18
CA LYS A 232 26.52 -8.39 -12.21
C LYS A 232 27.41 -7.27 -11.66
N PRO A 233 28.70 -7.20 -12.05
CA PRO A 233 29.66 -6.25 -11.49
C PRO A 233 29.33 -4.77 -11.68
N PHE A 234 28.54 -4.41 -12.71
CA PHE A 234 28.21 -3.01 -13.01
C PHE A 234 27.56 -2.27 -11.82
N ILE A 235 26.87 -3.00 -10.93
CA ILE A 235 26.20 -2.43 -9.75
C ILE A 235 27.16 -1.68 -8.83
N LYS A 236 28.41 -2.10 -8.76
CA LYS A 236 29.46 -1.47 -7.96
C LYS A 236 29.96 -0.14 -8.54
N GLY A 237 29.58 0.20 -9.77
CA GLY A 237 30.11 1.36 -10.49
C GLY A 237 29.44 2.69 -10.20
N TYR A 238 28.38 2.72 -9.38
CA TYR A 238 27.60 3.93 -9.10
C TYR A 238 27.87 4.51 -7.72
N GLY A 239 27.82 5.84 -7.62
CA GLY A 239 27.94 6.54 -6.35
C GLY A 239 26.60 6.68 -5.61
N MET A 240 25.48 6.57 -6.34
CA MET A 240 24.15 6.57 -5.76
C MET A 240 23.29 5.43 -6.32
N VAL A 241 22.53 4.78 -5.43
CA VAL A 241 21.52 3.79 -5.79
C VAL A 241 20.18 4.20 -5.19
N ILE A 242 19.17 4.27 -6.04
CA ILE A 242 17.77 4.52 -5.63
C ILE A 242 16.97 3.27 -5.88
N VAL A 243 16.22 2.86 -4.88
CA VAL A 243 15.39 1.66 -4.93
C VAL A 243 13.92 2.06 -4.89
N ASP A 244 13.24 1.90 -6.02
CA ASP A 244 11.81 2.22 -6.07
C ASP A 244 10.96 1.05 -5.58
N GLU A 245 9.86 1.41 -4.92
CA GLU A 245 8.94 0.49 -4.23
C GLU A 245 9.72 -0.54 -3.37
N CYS A 246 10.62 -0.01 -2.54
CA CYS A 246 11.54 -0.80 -1.72
C CYS A 246 10.85 -1.78 -0.76
N HIS A 247 9.52 -1.71 -0.61
CA HIS A 247 8.76 -2.72 0.14
C HIS A 247 8.72 -4.10 -0.57
N HIS A 248 9.08 -4.19 -1.85
CA HIS A 248 9.30 -5.45 -2.56
C HIS A 248 10.64 -6.12 -2.23
N VAL A 249 11.51 -5.47 -1.49
CA VAL A 249 12.91 -5.86 -1.16
C VAL A 249 13.05 -7.19 -0.45
N SER A 250 12.04 -7.71 0.17
CA SER A 250 12.16 -8.94 0.98
C SER A 250 12.29 -10.23 0.15
N SER A 251 12.33 -10.16 -1.16
CA SER A 251 12.75 -11.30 -1.96
C SER A 251 14.26 -11.49 -1.78
N ILE A 252 14.70 -12.74 -1.66
CA ILE A 252 16.13 -13.13 -1.57
C ILE A 252 16.94 -12.45 -2.67
N THR A 253 16.39 -12.36 -3.86
CA THR A 253 16.97 -11.72 -5.04
C THR A 253 17.33 -10.25 -4.79
N PHE A 254 16.40 -9.51 -4.20
CA PHE A 254 16.61 -8.08 -3.97
C PHE A 254 17.64 -7.82 -2.86
N GLU A 255 17.55 -8.55 -1.76
CA GLU A 255 18.53 -8.45 -0.68
C GLU A 255 19.95 -8.77 -1.19
N ASN A 256 20.07 -9.78 -2.07
CA ASN A 256 21.37 -10.14 -2.67
C ASN A 256 21.94 -9.02 -3.54
N VAL A 257 21.13 -8.32 -4.34
CA VAL A 257 21.61 -7.15 -5.10
C VAL A 257 22.14 -6.07 -4.16
N LEU A 258 21.37 -5.71 -3.13
CA LEU A 258 21.78 -4.63 -2.22
C LEU A 258 23.00 -4.95 -1.38
N LYS A 259 23.25 -6.23 -1.07
CA LYS A 259 24.48 -6.69 -0.41
C LYS A 259 25.76 -6.46 -1.24
N HIS A 260 25.63 -6.22 -2.56
CA HIS A 260 26.74 -5.94 -3.45
C HIS A 260 26.84 -4.47 -3.85
N VAL A 261 25.94 -3.62 -3.35
CA VAL A 261 25.95 -2.18 -3.63
C VAL A 261 27.00 -1.48 -2.78
N THR A 262 28.07 -1.02 -3.39
CA THR A 262 29.14 -0.23 -2.73
C THR A 262 28.89 1.27 -2.79
N ALA A 263 27.82 1.74 -3.43
CA ALA A 263 27.50 3.15 -3.59
C ALA A 263 27.50 3.91 -2.25
N HIS A 264 28.03 5.13 -2.23
CA HIS A 264 27.98 5.98 -1.03
C HIS A 264 26.56 6.29 -0.61
N TYR A 265 25.69 6.63 -1.58
CA TYR A 265 24.29 6.96 -1.31
C TYR A 265 23.36 5.81 -1.67
N VAL A 266 22.50 5.39 -0.73
CA VAL A 266 21.44 4.38 -0.99
C VAL A 266 20.12 4.85 -0.41
N TYR A 267 19.13 5.11 -1.26
CA TYR A 267 17.81 5.59 -0.85
C TYR A 267 16.70 4.64 -1.31
N GLY A 268 15.82 4.29 -0.38
CA GLY A 268 14.59 3.55 -0.66
C GLY A 268 13.39 4.48 -0.82
N LEU A 269 12.55 4.23 -1.81
CA LEU A 269 11.28 4.94 -2.00
C LEU A 269 10.15 3.95 -1.83
N THR A 270 9.11 4.30 -1.07
CA THR A 270 7.92 3.45 -0.91
C THR A 270 6.69 4.24 -0.55
N ALA A 271 5.52 3.76 -0.98
CA ALA A 271 4.23 4.26 -0.52
C ALA A 271 3.76 3.55 0.76
N THR A 272 4.23 2.33 1.00
CA THR A 272 3.79 1.48 2.10
C THR A 272 5.00 0.80 2.76
N PRO A 273 5.62 1.43 3.76
CA PRO A 273 6.80 0.87 4.41
C PRO A 273 6.48 -0.40 5.23
N ILE A 274 5.20 -0.62 5.57
CA ILE A 274 4.74 -1.79 6.33
C ILE A 274 4.34 -2.90 5.36
N ARG A 275 4.87 -4.10 5.55
CA ARG A 275 4.63 -5.27 4.73
C ARG A 275 3.60 -6.21 5.36
N LYS A 276 2.85 -6.92 4.50
CA LYS A 276 1.86 -7.93 4.94
C LYS A 276 2.51 -9.12 5.66
N ASP A 277 3.72 -9.50 5.23
CA ASP A 277 4.48 -10.62 5.78
C ASP A 277 5.34 -10.26 7.00
N GLY A 278 5.36 -8.99 7.42
CA GLY A 278 6.13 -8.53 8.58
C GLY A 278 7.64 -8.44 8.35
N LEU A 279 8.14 -8.63 7.11
CA LEU A 279 9.56 -8.60 6.78
C LEU A 279 10.11 -7.19 6.50
N GLN A 280 9.36 -6.13 6.82
CA GLN A 280 9.81 -4.75 6.62
C GLN A 280 11.14 -4.38 7.32
N PRO A 281 11.60 -5.01 8.44
CA PRO A 281 12.89 -4.67 9.01
C PRO A 281 14.05 -4.85 8.01
N ILE A 282 13.94 -5.81 7.08
CA ILE A 282 14.98 -6.03 6.04
C ILE A 282 15.16 -4.79 5.16
N ILE A 283 14.07 -4.06 4.86
CA ILE A 283 14.14 -2.82 4.08
C ILE A 283 15.03 -1.81 4.78
N PHE A 284 14.77 -1.61 6.08
CA PHE A 284 15.50 -0.62 6.88
C PHE A 284 16.95 -1.05 7.14
N MET A 285 17.19 -2.34 7.26
CA MET A 285 18.55 -2.89 7.37
C MET A 285 19.37 -2.66 6.09
N GLN A 286 18.74 -2.62 4.91
CA GLN A 286 19.45 -2.41 3.64
C GLN A 286 19.48 -0.94 3.19
N CYS A 287 18.36 -0.24 3.28
CA CYS A 287 18.24 1.14 2.77
C CYS A 287 18.38 2.22 3.85
N GLY A 288 18.46 1.85 5.13
CA GLY A 288 18.44 2.79 6.25
C GLY A 288 17.04 3.08 6.80
N PRO A 289 16.95 3.84 7.90
CA PRO A 289 15.68 4.19 8.52
C PRO A 289 14.87 5.15 7.66
N ILE A 290 13.58 5.32 8.03
CA ILE A 290 12.72 6.31 7.38
C ILE A 290 13.22 7.70 7.80
N ARG A 291 13.75 8.47 6.84
CA ARG A 291 14.21 9.86 7.05
C ARG A 291 13.09 10.87 6.86
N PHE A 292 12.12 10.55 6.02
CA PHE A 292 10.93 11.36 5.81
C PHE A 292 9.71 10.49 5.61
N SER A 293 8.63 10.84 6.30
CA SER A 293 7.32 10.22 6.11
C SER A 293 6.30 11.31 5.83
N ALA A 294 5.76 11.32 4.61
CA ALA A 294 4.71 12.26 4.26
C ALA A 294 3.44 11.94 5.05
N ASP A 295 2.90 12.95 5.73
CA ASP A 295 1.61 12.80 6.42
C ASP A 295 0.48 12.71 5.38
N ALA A 296 -0.09 11.51 5.25
CA ALA A 296 -1.22 11.28 4.35
C ALA A 296 -2.41 12.19 4.67
N LYS A 297 -2.63 12.55 5.95
CA LYS A 297 -3.73 13.43 6.35
C LYS A 297 -3.48 14.88 5.92
N ALA A 298 -2.25 15.38 6.09
CA ALA A 298 -1.90 16.72 5.64
C ALA A 298 -1.99 16.85 4.11
N GLN A 299 -1.58 15.81 3.36
CA GLN A 299 -1.76 15.78 1.90
C GLN A 299 -3.23 15.77 1.47
N ILE A 300 -4.08 15.10 2.25
CA ILE A 300 -5.53 15.06 2.01
C ILE A 300 -6.14 16.47 2.09
N GLN A 301 -5.73 17.25 3.09
CA GLN A 301 -6.26 18.60 3.30
C GLN A 301 -5.86 19.60 2.21
N LYS A 302 -4.75 19.36 1.52
CA LYS A 302 -4.25 20.24 0.43
C LYS A 302 -4.84 19.94 -0.94
N GLN A 303 -5.48 18.77 -1.13
CA GLN A 303 -6.10 18.42 -2.42
C GLN A 303 -7.48 19.03 -2.56
N SER A 304 -7.77 19.57 -3.75
CA SER A 304 -8.97 20.34 -4.06
C SER A 304 -10.25 19.49 -4.19
N PHE A 305 -10.17 18.15 -4.16
CA PHE A 305 -11.31 17.27 -4.36
C PHE A 305 -11.65 16.44 -3.11
N GLN A 306 -12.93 16.12 -2.97
CA GLN A 306 -13.43 15.29 -1.88
C GLN A 306 -13.31 13.80 -2.19
N ARG A 307 -13.35 12.93 -1.16
CA ARG A 307 -13.16 11.49 -1.28
C ARG A 307 -14.32 10.74 -0.66
N TYR A 308 -15.04 9.98 -1.49
CA TYR A 308 -16.23 9.27 -1.07
C TYR A 308 -16.11 7.77 -1.26
N LEU A 309 -16.50 7.02 -0.24
CA LEU A 309 -16.71 5.59 -0.28
C LEU A 309 -18.22 5.33 -0.46
N VAL A 310 -18.56 4.54 -1.47
CA VAL A 310 -19.92 4.08 -1.76
C VAL A 310 -19.98 2.58 -1.47
N PRO A 311 -20.39 2.14 -0.27
CA PRO A 311 -20.57 0.72 0.02
C PRO A 311 -21.76 0.18 -0.76
N ARG A 312 -21.57 -0.97 -1.44
CA ARG A 312 -22.60 -1.65 -2.21
C ARG A 312 -22.78 -3.06 -1.65
N PHE A 313 -23.83 -3.27 -0.90
CA PHE A 313 -24.16 -4.58 -0.35
C PHE A 313 -24.75 -5.46 -1.43
N THR A 314 -24.21 -6.67 -1.60
CA THR A 314 -24.66 -7.63 -2.59
C THR A 314 -25.57 -8.68 -1.94
N SER A 315 -26.51 -9.21 -2.71
CA SER A 315 -27.35 -10.34 -2.32
C SER A 315 -26.73 -11.70 -2.65
N TYR A 316 -25.43 -11.73 -2.98
CA TYR A 316 -24.70 -12.98 -3.22
C TYR A 316 -24.78 -13.88 -2.00
N ARG A 317 -25.08 -15.17 -2.25
CA ARG A 317 -25.04 -16.24 -1.24
C ARG A 317 -24.20 -17.39 -1.77
N PRO A 318 -23.33 -17.98 -0.93
CA PRO A 318 -22.57 -19.15 -1.33
C PRO A 318 -23.51 -20.33 -1.65
N VAL A 319 -23.16 -21.10 -2.68
CA VAL A 319 -23.98 -22.23 -3.14
C VAL A 319 -23.89 -23.46 -2.22
N THR A 320 -22.83 -23.54 -1.40
CA THR A 320 -22.55 -24.65 -0.49
C THR A 320 -22.17 -24.14 0.89
N ASP A 321 -22.61 -24.88 1.93
CA ASP A 321 -22.21 -24.60 3.33
C ASP A 321 -20.80 -25.09 3.66
N ASP A 322 -20.14 -25.79 2.74
CA ASP A 322 -18.78 -26.29 2.93
C ASP A 322 -17.75 -25.15 2.84
N LYS A 323 -16.68 -25.26 3.62
CA LYS A 323 -15.56 -24.30 3.61
C LYS A 323 -14.86 -24.30 2.25
N GLN A 324 -15.26 -23.39 1.39
CA GLN A 324 -14.58 -23.16 0.11
C GLN A 324 -13.18 -22.54 0.32
N SER A 325 -12.25 -22.90 -0.54
CA SER A 325 -10.97 -22.18 -0.63
C SER A 325 -11.22 -20.75 -1.12
N PHE A 326 -10.33 -19.81 -0.77
CA PHE A 326 -10.45 -18.42 -1.26
C PHE A 326 -10.43 -18.34 -2.80
N THR A 327 -9.78 -19.27 -3.46
CA THR A 327 -9.72 -19.34 -4.93
C THR A 327 -11.07 -19.70 -5.53
N GLU A 328 -11.76 -20.69 -4.96
CA GLU A 328 -13.12 -21.11 -5.37
C GLU A 328 -14.14 -20.01 -5.09
N LEU A 329 -14.09 -19.42 -3.89
CA LEU A 329 -14.92 -18.27 -3.55
C LEU A 329 -14.73 -17.10 -4.53
N SER A 330 -13.47 -16.75 -4.82
CA SER A 330 -13.15 -15.68 -5.79
C SER A 330 -13.68 -16.00 -7.20
N GLN A 331 -13.76 -17.27 -7.59
CA GLN A 331 -14.34 -17.70 -8.85
C GLN A 331 -15.86 -17.54 -8.82
N SER A 332 -16.51 -18.06 -7.79
CA SER A 332 -17.97 -17.97 -7.61
C SER A 332 -18.45 -16.53 -7.57
N LEU A 333 -17.71 -15.63 -6.90
CA LEU A 333 -18.00 -14.19 -6.90
C LEU A 333 -17.86 -13.55 -8.30
N ALA A 334 -16.85 -13.97 -9.08
CA ALA A 334 -16.65 -13.45 -10.43
C ALA A 334 -17.73 -13.93 -11.42
N GLU A 335 -18.26 -15.13 -11.22
CA GLU A 335 -19.29 -15.75 -12.07
C GLU A 335 -20.73 -15.37 -11.65
N SER A 336 -20.91 -14.72 -10.48
CA SER A 336 -22.23 -14.36 -9.97
C SER A 336 -22.93 -13.32 -10.83
N GLU A 337 -23.99 -13.72 -11.53
CA GLU A 337 -24.78 -12.86 -12.43
C GLU A 337 -25.38 -11.67 -11.67
N ILE A 338 -26.00 -11.91 -10.51
CA ILE A 338 -26.62 -10.86 -9.68
C ILE A 338 -25.61 -9.79 -9.31
N ARG A 339 -24.41 -10.21 -8.93
CA ARG A 339 -23.31 -9.32 -8.55
C ARG A 339 -22.77 -8.55 -9.74
N ASN A 340 -22.59 -9.19 -10.87
CA ASN A 340 -22.10 -8.56 -12.09
C ASN A 340 -23.10 -7.56 -12.68
N ASN A 341 -24.40 -7.85 -12.63
CA ASN A 341 -25.46 -6.93 -13.03
C ASN A 341 -25.44 -5.67 -12.17
N LEU A 342 -25.28 -5.78 -10.85
CA LEU A 342 -25.13 -4.63 -9.95
C LEU A 342 -23.90 -3.79 -10.29
N ILE A 343 -22.76 -4.43 -10.61
CA ILE A 343 -21.54 -3.73 -11.01
C ILE A 343 -21.78 -2.96 -12.32
N VAL A 344 -22.40 -3.61 -13.31
CA VAL A 344 -22.70 -2.99 -14.62
C VAL A 344 -23.64 -1.81 -14.46
N GLU A 345 -24.70 -1.94 -13.68
CA GLU A 345 -25.65 -0.86 -13.37
C GLU A 345 -24.94 0.36 -12.75
N ASP A 346 -24.10 0.12 -11.75
CA ASP A 346 -23.31 1.20 -11.12
C ASP A 346 -22.37 1.88 -12.10
N VAL A 347 -21.72 1.12 -13.00
CA VAL A 347 -20.85 1.67 -14.05
C VAL A 347 -21.62 2.56 -15.00
N LEU A 348 -22.79 2.12 -15.46
CA LEU A 348 -23.64 2.90 -16.36
C LEU A 348 -24.09 4.22 -15.71
N ASN A 349 -24.50 4.16 -14.43
CA ASN A 349 -24.87 5.35 -13.67
C ASN A 349 -23.70 6.32 -13.48
N VAL A 350 -22.49 5.79 -13.22
CA VAL A 350 -21.26 6.58 -13.08
C VAL A 350 -20.88 7.26 -14.39
N VAL A 351 -20.94 6.53 -15.51
CA VAL A 351 -20.65 7.07 -16.85
C VAL A 351 -21.69 8.09 -17.27
N ALA A 352 -22.97 7.85 -17.02
CA ALA A 352 -24.04 8.81 -17.28
C ALA A 352 -23.87 10.13 -16.51
N ALA A 353 -23.24 10.07 -15.32
CA ALA A 353 -22.86 11.25 -14.54
C ALA A 353 -21.56 11.95 -15.05
N GLY A 354 -21.06 11.58 -16.22
CA GLY A 354 -19.86 12.17 -16.85
C GLY A 354 -18.53 11.77 -16.20
N ARG A 355 -18.50 10.69 -15.41
CA ARG A 355 -17.31 10.21 -14.70
C ARG A 355 -16.53 9.19 -15.52
N THR A 356 -15.27 9.00 -15.13
CA THR A 356 -14.37 8.02 -15.77
C THR A 356 -14.01 6.91 -14.80
N PRO A 357 -14.76 5.78 -14.82
CA PRO A 357 -14.54 4.67 -13.91
C PRO A 357 -13.42 3.73 -14.34
N ILE A 358 -12.75 3.15 -13.34
CA ILE A 358 -11.94 1.96 -13.47
C ILE A 358 -12.52 0.84 -12.60
N ILE A 359 -12.71 -0.32 -13.21
CA ILE A 359 -13.18 -1.54 -12.53
C ILE A 359 -11.97 -2.43 -12.28
N LEU A 360 -11.74 -2.79 -11.02
CA LEU A 360 -10.64 -3.68 -10.63
C LEU A 360 -11.15 -5.04 -10.20
N THR A 361 -10.58 -6.07 -10.84
CA THR A 361 -10.79 -7.47 -10.48
C THR A 361 -9.47 -8.22 -10.34
N ALA A 362 -9.49 -9.42 -9.75
CA ALA A 362 -8.31 -10.24 -9.61
C ALA A 362 -8.11 -11.24 -10.77
N ARG A 363 -9.13 -11.44 -11.63
CA ARG A 363 -9.17 -12.49 -12.65
C ARG A 363 -9.32 -11.92 -14.06
N THR A 364 -8.54 -12.42 -15.01
CA THR A 364 -8.62 -12.03 -16.43
C THR A 364 -9.98 -12.40 -17.03
N SER A 365 -10.50 -13.59 -16.72
CA SER A 365 -11.84 -14.01 -17.18
C SER A 365 -12.96 -13.07 -16.72
N HIS A 366 -12.84 -12.52 -15.51
CA HIS A 366 -13.81 -11.54 -15.02
C HIS A 366 -13.67 -10.16 -15.69
N VAL A 367 -12.45 -9.78 -16.12
CA VAL A 367 -12.24 -8.59 -16.96
C VAL A 367 -12.98 -8.75 -18.29
N GLU A 368 -12.85 -9.90 -18.93
CA GLU A 368 -13.49 -10.22 -20.21
C GLU A 368 -15.01 -10.23 -20.09
N LEU A 369 -15.55 -10.90 -19.06
CA LEU A 369 -16.99 -10.97 -18.80
C LEU A 369 -17.61 -9.59 -18.60
N LEU A 370 -17.05 -8.77 -17.70
CA LEU A 370 -17.58 -7.43 -17.43
C LEU A 370 -17.45 -6.50 -18.64
N ALA A 371 -16.35 -6.61 -19.39
CA ALA A 371 -16.18 -5.84 -20.61
C ALA A 371 -17.21 -6.23 -21.69
N GLU A 372 -17.53 -7.53 -21.83
CA GLU A 372 -18.55 -7.99 -22.77
C GLU A 372 -19.95 -7.50 -22.40
N MET A 373 -20.31 -7.57 -21.11
CA MET A 373 -21.59 -7.01 -20.63
C MET A 373 -21.70 -5.51 -20.88
N LEU A 374 -20.61 -4.76 -20.72
CA LEU A 374 -20.59 -3.30 -20.89
C LEU A 374 -20.57 -2.86 -22.36
N LYS A 375 -20.03 -3.67 -23.28
CA LYS A 375 -19.97 -3.35 -24.73
C LYS A 375 -21.33 -3.08 -25.37
N GLN A 376 -22.39 -3.65 -24.80
CA GLN A 376 -23.76 -3.41 -25.26
C GLN A 376 -24.22 -1.97 -25.02
N HIS A 377 -23.56 -1.25 -24.12
CA HIS A 377 -23.98 0.07 -23.65
C HIS A 377 -22.94 1.16 -23.82
N ILE A 378 -21.66 0.82 -23.90
CA ILE A 378 -20.53 1.77 -23.90
C ILE A 378 -19.58 1.43 -25.04
N ILE A 379 -19.22 2.44 -25.85
CA ILE A 379 -18.35 2.28 -27.02
C ILE A 379 -16.87 2.14 -26.61
N ASN A 380 -16.40 3.00 -25.69
CA ASN A 380 -14.99 3.05 -25.34
C ASN A 380 -14.73 2.24 -24.06
N ILE A 381 -14.41 0.97 -24.22
CA ILE A 381 -14.00 0.08 -23.15
C ILE A 381 -12.57 -0.36 -23.38
N ILE A 382 -11.70 -0.09 -22.40
CA ILE A 382 -10.29 -0.48 -22.41
C ILE A 382 -10.07 -1.59 -21.39
N GLN A 383 -9.56 -2.72 -21.86
CA GLN A 383 -9.20 -3.85 -21.01
C GLN A 383 -7.70 -3.82 -20.75
N LEU A 384 -7.30 -3.85 -19.45
CA LEU A 384 -5.91 -3.84 -19.01
C LEU A 384 -5.62 -5.09 -18.18
N THR A 385 -5.05 -6.10 -18.83
CA THR A 385 -4.61 -7.35 -18.20
C THR A 385 -3.09 -7.46 -18.25
N GLY A 386 -2.50 -8.22 -17.31
CA GLY A 386 -1.05 -8.50 -17.34
C GLY A 386 -0.61 -9.34 -18.53
N GLU A 387 -1.55 -9.94 -19.23
CA GLU A 387 -1.35 -10.85 -20.36
C GLU A 387 -1.21 -10.10 -21.70
N GLY A 388 -0.66 -10.76 -22.71
CA GLY A 388 -0.47 -10.20 -24.03
C GLY A 388 0.95 -9.70 -24.32
N SER A 389 1.26 -9.52 -25.60
CA SER A 389 2.56 -9.08 -26.08
C SER A 389 2.82 -7.59 -25.73
N ALA A 390 4.10 -7.22 -25.66
CA ALA A 390 4.47 -5.83 -25.44
C ALA A 390 3.90 -4.87 -26.53
N LYS A 391 3.66 -5.38 -27.73
CA LYS A 391 3.02 -4.66 -28.84
C LYS A 391 1.56 -4.36 -28.50
N ASN A 392 0.79 -5.37 -28.09
CA ASN A 392 -0.63 -5.24 -27.72
C ASN A 392 -0.82 -4.23 -26.56
N LYS A 393 0.09 -4.27 -25.57
CA LYS A 393 0.05 -3.33 -24.44
C LYS A 393 0.27 -1.88 -24.90
N ARG A 394 1.22 -1.64 -25.82
CA ARG A 394 1.46 -0.29 -26.40
C ARG A 394 0.27 0.18 -27.21
N GLU A 395 -0.29 -0.67 -28.04
CA GLU A 395 -1.49 -0.34 -28.85
C GLU A 395 -2.69 -0.01 -27.97
N THR A 396 -2.88 -0.73 -26.84
CA THR A 396 -3.96 -0.46 -25.89
C THR A 396 -3.76 0.89 -25.18
N LEU A 397 -2.52 1.21 -24.78
CA LEU A 397 -2.20 2.51 -24.18
C LEU A 397 -2.35 3.65 -25.19
N GLN A 398 -1.97 3.43 -26.46
CA GLN A 398 -2.18 4.41 -27.52
C GLN A 398 -3.67 4.66 -27.74
N LYS A 399 -4.49 3.61 -27.86
CA LYS A 399 -5.95 3.74 -27.97
C LYS A 399 -6.54 4.53 -26.79
N LEU A 400 -6.03 4.32 -25.58
CA LEU A 400 -6.47 5.05 -24.39
C LEU A 400 -6.14 6.56 -24.50
N GLN A 401 -4.99 6.92 -25.07
CA GLN A 401 -4.57 8.30 -25.28
C GLN A 401 -5.37 8.97 -26.41
N ASP A 402 -5.77 8.22 -27.43
CA ASP A 402 -6.49 8.71 -28.60
C ASP A 402 -7.98 8.99 -28.30
N ILE A 403 -8.53 8.51 -27.16
CA ILE A 403 -9.93 8.75 -26.78
C ILE A 403 -10.11 10.23 -26.37
N PRO A 404 -11.05 10.95 -26.98
CA PRO A 404 -11.32 12.35 -26.63
C PRO A 404 -11.65 12.53 -25.15
N LYS A 405 -11.24 13.66 -24.57
CA LYS A 405 -11.43 13.95 -23.14
C LYS A 405 -12.90 13.91 -22.69
N ASP A 406 -13.82 14.28 -23.57
CA ASP A 406 -15.25 14.35 -23.26
C ASP A 406 -16.00 13.05 -23.62
N ALA A 407 -15.34 12.09 -24.29
CA ALA A 407 -15.99 10.82 -24.65
C ALA A 407 -16.16 9.91 -23.43
N PRO A 408 -17.29 9.20 -23.28
CA PRO A 408 -17.49 8.19 -22.26
C PRO A 408 -16.39 7.11 -22.35
N LEU A 409 -15.80 6.77 -21.23
CA LEU A 409 -14.71 5.79 -21.15
C LEU A 409 -14.85 4.94 -19.90
N VAL A 410 -14.70 3.63 -20.05
CA VAL A 410 -14.59 2.67 -18.94
C VAL A 410 -13.29 1.87 -19.09
N ILE A 411 -12.56 1.73 -18.00
CA ILE A 411 -11.39 0.87 -17.93
C ILE A 411 -11.72 -0.35 -17.07
N VAL A 412 -11.50 -1.56 -17.58
CA VAL A 412 -11.64 -2.82 -16.84
C VAL A 412 -10.26 -3.44 -16.72
N ALA A 413 -9.77 -3.66 -15.51
CA ALA A 413 -8.38 -4.04 -15.31
C ALA A 413 -8.18 -5.08 -14.21
N THR A 414 -7.07 -5.83 -14.30
CA THR A 414 -6.60 -6.61 -13.17
C THR A 414 -5.85 -5.72 -12.19
N GLY A 415 -6.04 -5.97 -10.88
CA GLY A 415 -5.38 -5.18 -9.85
C GLY A 415 -3.86 -5.17 -9.96
N LYS A 416 -3.26 -6.28 -10.40
CA LYS A 416 -1.80 -6.37 -10.62
C LYS A 416 -1.32 -5.34 -11.66
N TYR A 417 -2.01 -5.21 -12.78
CA TYR A 417 -1.63 -4.26 -13.84
C TYR A 417 -1.71 -2.80 -13.37
N VAL A 418 -2.77 -2.43 -12.66
CA VAL A 418 -2.98 -1.07 -12.16
C VAL A 418 -2.04 -0.73 -11.01
N GLY A 419 -1.69 -1.70 -10.19
CA GLY A 419 -0.71 -1.54 -9.11
C GLY A 419 0.69 -1.17 -9.63
N GLU A 420 1.11 -1.73 -10.76
CA GLU A 420 2.47 -1.66 -11.28
C GLU A 420 2.67 -0.56 -12.35
N GLY A 421 2.41 0.71 -12.03
CA GLY A 421 2.84 1.83 -12.89
C GLY A 421 1.80 2.41 -13.85
N PHE A 422 0.54 1.94 -13.82
CA PHE A 422 -0.53 2.56 -14.61
C PHE A 422 -0.91 3.95 -14.06
N ASP A 423 -0.86 4.98 -14.88
CA ASP A 423 -1.21 6.37 -14.51
C ASP A 423 -2.09 7.00 -15.58
N TYR A 424 -3.31 7.38 -15.18
CA TYR A 424 -4.26 8.06 -16.05
C TYR A 424 -5.05 9.12 -15.26
N PRO A 425 -4.66 10.39 -15.32
CA PRO A 425 -5.18 11.46 -14.45
C PRO A 425 -6.69 11.70 -14.50
N ARG A 426 -7.34 11.35 -15.63
CA ARG A 426 -8.79 11.48 -15.81
C ARG A 426 -9.62 10.57 -14.88
N LEU A 427 -9.05 9.49 -14.34
CA LEU A 427 -9.76 8.57 -13.46
C LEU A 427 -10.26 9.27 -12.19
N ASP A 428 -11.54 9.12 -11.89
CA ASP A 428 -12.20 9.69 -10.72
C ASP A 428 -13.06 8.69 -9.94
N THR A 429 -13.32 7.51 -10.50
CA THR A 429 -14.14 6.49 -9.84
C THR A 429 -13.47 5.12 -9.93
N LEU A 430 -13.39 4.42 -8.80
CA LEU A 430 -12.88 3.06 -8.67
C LEU A 430 -14.03 2.12 -8.25
N LEU A 431 -14.22 1.02 -8.98
CA LEU A 431 -15.15 -0.04 -8.60
C LEU A 431 -14.34 -1.30 -8.26
N LEU A 432 -14.43 -1.76 -7.01
CA LEU A 432 -13.75 -2.97 -6.54
C LEU A 432 -14.62 -4.20 -6.78
N ALA A 433 -14.51 -4.76 -7.99
CA ALA A 433 -15.34 -5.90 -8.41
C ALA A 433 -15.05 -7.20 -7.65
N LEU A 434 -13.86 -7.39 -7.10
CA LEU A 434 -13.53 -8.50 -6.20
C LEU A 434 -12.90 -8.01 -4.90
N PRO A 435 -13.16 -8.68 -3.77
CA PRO A 435 -12.70 -8.24 -2.47
C PRO A 435 -11.17 -8.38 -2.33
N ILE A 436 -10.56 -7.36 -1.76
CA ILE A 436 -9.17 -7.35 -1.33
C ILE A 436 -9.10 -7.14 0.17
N SER A 437 -8.11 -7.73 0.86
CA SER A 437 -8.02 -7.68 2.31
C SER A 437 -6.97 -6.70 2.85
N TRP A 438 -6.02 -6.28 2.00
CA TRP A 438 -4.87 -5.51 2.45
C TRP A 438 -5.05 -4.01 2.24
N LYS A 439 -4.98 -3.24 3.34
CA LYS A 439 -5.12 -1.77 3.32
C LYS A 439 -4.09 -1.05 2.44
N GLY A 440 -2.89 -1.62 2.26
CA GLY A 440 -1.86 -1.06 1.38
C GLY A 440 -2.25 -1.09 -0.10
N LEU A 441 -2.89 -2.17 -0.57
CA LEU A 441 -3.44 -2.25 -1.93
C LEU A 441 -4.57 -1.24 -2.14
N VAL A 442 -5.44 -1.06 -1.13
CA VAL A 442 -6.49 -0.04 -1.17
C VAL A 442 -5.89 1.34 -1.37
N ALA A 443 -4.87 1.69 -0.60
CA ALA A 443 -4.19 2.98 -0.71
C ALA A 443 -3.49 3.15 -2.08
N GLN A 444 -2.91 2.08 -2.62
CA GLN A 444 -2.24 2.07 -3.92
C GLN A 444 -3.24 2.30 -5.06
N TYR A 445 -4.38 1.58 -5.06
CA TYR A 445 -5.41 1.73 -6.09
C TYR A 445 -6.13 3.07 -5.98
N ALA A 446 -6.52 3.48 -4.77
CA ALA A 446 -7.11 4.79 -4.53
C ALA A 446 -6.18 5.94 -4.94
N GLY A 447 -4.87 5.78 -4.73
CA GLY A 447 -3.86 6.75 -5.15
C GLY A 447 -3.83 7.05 -6.65
N ARG A 448 -4.35 6.13 -7.49
CA ARG A 448 -4.50 6.37 -8.94
C ARG A 448 -5.61 7.39 -9.25
N LEU A 449 -6.61 7.50 -8.36
CA LEU A 449 -7.66 8.51 -8.50
C LEU A 449 -7.20 9.90 -8.00
N HIS A 450 -6.17 9.94 -7.14
CA HIS A 450 -5.73 11.17 -6.47
C HIS A 450 -4.85 12.08 -7.34
N ARG A 451 -4.71 11.78 -8.64
CA ARG A 451 -4.08 12.68 -9.59
C ARG A 451 -4.97 13.88 -9.85
N GLU A 452 -4.38 15.06 -9.76
CA GLU A 452 -5.08 16.28 -10.12
C GLU A 452 -5.39 16.28 -11.62
N ASN A 453 -6.62 16.65 -11.93
CA ASN A 453 -7.10 16.83 -13.29
C ASN A 453 -8.11 17.97 -13.30
N GLU A 454 -8.09 18.78 -14.33
CA GLU A 454 -8.99 19.92 -14.49
C GLU A 454 -10.46 19.46 -14.41
N GLY A 455 -11.26 20.11 -13.57
CA GLY A 455 -12.68 19.79 -13.37
C GLY A 455 -12.98 18.66 -12.39
N LYS A 456 -11.98 17.99 -11.79
CA LYS A 456 -12.20 16.92 -10.82
C LYS A 456 -12.65 17.49 -9.46
N LYS A 457 -13.92 17.30 -9.10
CA LYS A 457 -14.53 17.79 -7.85
C LYS A 457 -14.45 16.78 -6.70
N ASP A 458 -14.63 15.51 -7.02
CA ASP A 458 -14.56 14.42 -6.05
C ASP A 458 -14.04 13.13 -6.70
N VAL A 459 -13.60 12.20 -5.85
CA VAL A 459 -13.23 10.84 -6.24
C VAL A 459 -14.06 9.84 -5.45
N ARG A 460 -14.49 8.75 -6.10
CA ARG A 460 -15.38 7.75 -5.48
C ARG A 460 -14.81 6.35 -5.57
N ILE A 461 -15.01 5.59 -4.50
CA ILE A 461 -14.73 4.15 -4.48
C ILE A 461 -16.04 3.42 -4.22
N TYR A 462 -16.46 2.58 -5.16
CA TYR A 462 -17.55 1.63 -4.99
C TYR A 462 -16.95 0.33 -4.47
N ASP A 463 -17.36 -0.10 -3.29
CA ASP A 463 -16.89 -1.32 -2.64
C ASP A 463 -18.05 -2.30 -2.52
N TYR A 464 -17.97 -3.43 -3.23
CA TYR A 464 -19.00 -4.47 -3.24
C TYR A 464 -18.79 -5.43 -2.08
N ILE A 465 -19.78 -5.50 -1.19
CA ILE A 465 -19.70 -6.17 0.10
C ILE A 465 -20.63 -7.38 0.08
N ASP A 466 -20.04 -8.56 0.09
CA ASP A 466 -20.76 -9.83 0.10
C ASP A 466 -20.95 -10.25 1.56
N ILE A 467 -21.99 -9.69 2.22
CA ILE A 467 -22.21 -9.80 3.69
C ILE A 467 -22.58 -11.20 4.16
N HIS A 468 -23.12 -12.04 3.25
CA HIS A 468 -23.48 -13.42 3.57
C HIS A 468 -22.26 -14.35 3.55
N GLU A 469 -21.08 -13.84 3.20
CA GLU A 469 -19.82 -14.56 3.20
C GLU A 469 -18.88 -13.97 4.28
N PRO A 470 -18.67 -14.70 5.40
CA PRO A 470 -17.90 -14.16 6.54
C PRO A 470 -16.47 -13.74 6.20
N VAL A 471 -15.83 -14.42 5.22
CA VAL A 471 -14.49 -14.07 4.74
C VAL A 471 -14.52 -12.69 4.06
N CYS A 472 -15.50 -12.44 3.19
CA CYS A 472 -15.66 -11.16 2.49
C CYS A 472 -15.99 -10.01 3.44
N GLU A 473 -16.87 -10.25 4.42
CA GLU A 473 -17.19 -9.29 5.47
C GLU A 473 -15.95 -8.89 6.29
N ASN A 474 -15.16 -9.87 6.73
CA ASN A 474 -13.89 -9.61 7.44
C ASN A 474 -12.89 -8.83 6.58
N MET A 475 -12.83 -9.11 5.27
CA MET A 475 -12.00 -8.34 4.34
C MET A 475 -12.49 -6.89 4.22
N TYR A 476 -13.78 -6.65 4.16
CA TYR A 476 -14.35 -5.32 4.15
C TYR A 476 -14.02 -4.54 5.43
N ARG A 477 -14.19 -5.14 6.60
CA ARG A 477 -13.82 -4.51 7.90
C ARG A 477 -12.34 -4.07 7.93
N LYS A 478 -11.45 -4.85 7.30
CA LYS A 478 -10.03 -4.47 7.16
C LYS A 478 -9.83 -3.30 6.17
N ARG A 479 -10.60 -3.27 5.06
CA ARG A 479 -10.57 -2.15 4.10
C ARG A 479 -11.07 -0.85 4.70
N LEU A 480 -12.10 -0.88 5.54
CA LEU A 480 -12.63 0.32 6.21
C LEU A 480 -11.54 1.12 6.93
N LYS A 481 -10.63 0.43 7.65
CA LYS A 481 -9.47 1.07 8.30
C LYS A 481 -8.52 1.71 7.27
N GLY A 482 -8.39 1.10 6.10
CA GLY A 482 -7.60 1.63 4.98
C GLY A 482 -8.24 2.89 4.38
N TYR A 483 -9.54 2.88 4.12
CA TYR A 483 -10.27 4.02 3.57
C TYR A 483 -10.21 5.24 4.50
N SER A 484 -10.47 5.03 5.79
CA SER A 484 -10.36 6.10 6.79
C SER A 484 -8.94 6.70 6.86
N ALA A 485 -7.90 5.86 6.77
CA ALA A 485 -6.50 6.31 6.80
C ALA A 485 -6.12 7.19 5.60
N ILE A 486 -6.80 7.02 4.46
CA ILE A 486 -6.60 7.82 3.23
C ILE A 486 -7.70 8.85 2.99
N GLY A 487 -8.52 9.14 4.04
CA GLY A 487 -9.47 10.25 4.08
C GLY A 487 -10.78 10.06 3.33
N TYR A 488 -11.17 8.83 3.00
CA TYR A 488 -12.47 8.56 2.41
C TYR A 488 -13.58 8.61 3.48
N ARG A 489 -14.71 9.23 3.10
CA ARG A 489 -15.93 9.30 3.89
C ARG A 489 -17.02 8.50 3.19
N VAL A 490 -17.90 7.84 3.96
CA VAL A 490 -19.04 7.12 3.37
C VAL A 490 -20.02 8.13 2.78
N LEU A 491 -20.39 7.92 1.51
CA LEU A 491 -21.45 8.67 0.85
C LEU A 491 -22.79 7.98 1.16
N SER A 492 -23.63 8.61 1.96
CA SER A 492 -25.03 8.19 2.17
C SER A 492 -25.93 8.81 1.12
N LYS A 493 -27.10 8.18 0.81
CA LYS A 493 -28.08 8.74 -0.13
C LYS A 493 -28.55 10.13 0.31
N ASP A 494 -28.59 10.39 1.61
CA ASP A 494 -29.06 11.66 2.18
C ASP A 494 -28.03 12.79 2.03
N THR A 495 -26.77 12.47 1.79
CA THR A 495 -25.71 13.50 1.61
C THR A 495 -25.79 14.18 0.23
N GLN A 496 -26.45 13.58 -0.76
CA GLN A 496 -26.64 14.21 -2.08
C GLN A 496 -27.61 15.39 -2.06
N THR A 497 -28.55 15.40 -1.11
CA THR A 497 -29.53 16.50 -0.96
C THR A 497 -29.06 17.62 -0.03
N LEU A 498 -28.00 17.41 0.75
CA LEU A 498 -27.50 18.36 1.75
C LEU A 498 -26.43 19.34 1.25
N PHE A 499 -25.85 19.09 0.08
CA PHE A 499 -24.76 19.94 -0.43
C PHE A 499 -25.20 21.08 -1.36
N ASP A 500 -26.48 21.19 -1.69
CA ASP A 500 -27.00 22.33 -2.45
C ASP A 500 -27.29 23.59 -1.60
N ASN A 501 -27.17 23.51 -0.27
CA ASN A 501 -27.30 24.66 0.62
C ASN A 501 -26.14 24.68 1.64
N THR A 502 -25.12 25.41 1.32
CA THR A 502 -24.04 25.80 2.25
C THR A 502 -24.58 26.86 3.18
N ASP A 503 -24.86 26.57 4.46
CA ASP A 503 -24.58 27.47 5.60
C ASP A 503 -24.99 26.98 7.00
N ASP A 504 -25.56 25.77 7.16
CA ASP A 504 -25.95 25.31 8.52
C ASP A 504 -25.50 23.87 8.81
N LEU A 505 -24.23 23.68 9.17
CA LEU A 505 -23.69 22.39 9.65
C LEU A 505 -22.98 22.53 11.00
N GLN A 506 -23.76 22.74 12.04
CA GLN A 506 -23.29 22.54 13.42
C GLN A 506 -24.21 21.66 14.26
N THR A 507 -24.89 20.65 13.76
CA THR A 507 -25.55 19.66 14.65
C THR A 507 -26.16 18.51 13.86
N SER A 508 -25.38 17.52 13.44
CA SER A 508 -25.85 16.14 13.39
C SER A 508 -24.67 15.20 13.36
N SER A 509 -24.45 14.55 14.44
CA SER A 509 -23.17 14.03 14.84
C SER A 509 -22.77 12.68 14.28
N TYR A 510 -23.59 11.91 13.56
CA TYR A 510 -23.28 10.52 13.27
C TYR A 510 -23.70 9.99 11.89
N GLU A 511 -24.43 10.72 11.08
CA GLU A 511 -24.82 10.30 9.74
C GLU A 511 -23.59 10.28 8.80
N GLY A 512 -23.33 9.13 8.21
CA GLY A 512 -22.20 8.94 7.28
C GLY A 512 -20.86 8.63 7.93
N GLN A 513 -20.76 8.43 9.23
CA GLN A 513 -19.52 8.06 9.90
C GLN A 513 -19.28 6.55 9.89
N ILE A 514 -18.02 6.15 9.66
CA ILE A 514 -17.57 4.76 9.80
C ILE A 514 -17.19 4.51 11.25
N PHE A 515 -17.92 3.60 11.92
CA PHE A 515 -17.67 3.23 13.30
C PHE A 515 -16.79 2.00 13.41
N ASN A 516 -15.84 2.00 14.35
CA ASN A 516 -15.18 0.78 14.82
C ASN A 516 -15.98 0.17 15.99
N GLY A 517 -15.64 -1.05 16.44
CA GLY A 517 -16.39 -1.75 17.49
C GLY A 517 -16.59 -0.94 18.79
N ASN A 518 -15.68 0.00 19.12
CA ASN A 518 -15.78 0.84 20.32
C ASN A 518 -16.63 2.09 20.07
N THR A 519 -16.43 2.77 18.93
CA THR A 519 -17.20 3.98 18.56
C THR A 519 -18.61 3.65 18.17
N PHE A 520 -18.87 2.49 17.50
CA PHE A 520 -20.23 2.01 17.21
C PHE A 520 -21.06 1.87 18.47
N ARG A 521 -20.51 1.25 19.52
CA ARG A 521 -21.26 1.06 20.78
C ARG A 521 -21.68 2.38 21.40
N LEU A 522 -20.81 3.39 21.39
CA LEU A 522 -21.13 4.72 21.92
C LEU A 522 -22.19 5.43 21.09
N ALA A 523 -22.03 5.45 19.77
CA ALA A 523 -23.00 6.05 18.86
C ALA A 523 -24.37 5.36 18.93
N PHE A 524 -24.40 4.03 18.94
CA PHE A 524 -25.60 3.23 19.09
C PHE A 524 -26.33 3.54 20.41
N MET A 525 -25.62 3.62 21.53
CA MET A 525 -26.19 3.94 22.83
C MET A 525 -26.71 5.38 22.90
N GLN A 526 -26.04 6.32 22.22
CA GLN A 526 -26.53 7.72 22.12
C GLN A 526 -27.80 7.83 21.29
N ASN A 527 -27.84 7.19 20.12
CA ASN A 527 -29.00 7.16 19.25
C ASN A 527 -30.22 6.54 19.94
N LEU A 528 -30.02 5.45 20.67
CA LEU A 528 -31.10 4.86 21.49
C LEU A 528 -31.63 5.85 22.54
N LYS A 529 -30.76 6.53 23.28
CA LYS A 529 -31.14 7.52 24.29
C LYS A 529 -31.88 8.73 23.70
N SER A 530 -31.55 9.11 22.47
CA SER A 530 -32.17 10.25 21.77
C SER A 530 -33.52 9.91 21.10
N SER A 531 -33.86 8.62 21.00
CA SER A 531 -35.10 8.17 20.36
C SER A 531 -36.34 8.69 21.10
N ARG A 532 -37.34 9.22 20.35
CA ARG A 532 -38.54 9.86 20.90
C ARG A 532 -39.85 9.20 20.49
N GLN A 533 -39.88 8.45 19.38
CA GLN A 533 -41.09 7.87 18.83
C GLN A 533 -41.07 6.35 18.85
N SER A 534 -40.19 5.75 18.09
CA SER A 534 -40.10 4.30 17.98
C SER A 534 -38.67 3.81 17.80
N ILE A 535 -38.44 2.56 18.21
CA ILE A 535 -37.17 1.82 18.02
C ILE A 535 -37.56 0.45 17.50
N VAL A 536 -36.98 0.08 16.33
CA VAL A 536 -37.07 -1.26 15.77
C VAL A 536 -35.70 -1.91 15.82
N ILE A 537 -35.58 -3.06 16.48
CA ILE A 537 -34.36 -3.81 16.63
C ILE A 537 -34.52 -5.15 15.92
N SER A 538 -33.67 -5.40 14.94
CA SER A 538 -33.61 -6.66 14.22
C SER A 538 -32.35 -7.43 14.61
N SER A 539 -32.50 -8.64 15.17
CA SER A 539 -31.37 -9.47 15.58
C SER A 539 -31.75 -10.95 15.45
N PRO A 540 -30.95 -11.77 14.71
CA PRO A 540 -31.26 -13.18 14.54
C PRO A 540 -31.27 -13.94 15.87
N LYS A 541 -30.41 -13.56 16.80
CA LYS A 541 -30.33 -14.16 18.14
C LYS A 541 -30.22 -13.09 19.22
N LEU A 542 -30.92 -13.29 20.32
CA LEU A 542 -30.88 -12.40 21.47
C LEU A 542 -30.05 -13.03 22.59
N TYR A 543 -28.92 -12.40 22.90
CA TYR A 543 -27.98 -12.85 23.96
C TYR A 543 -28.01 -11.92 25.19
N HIS A 544 -29.16 -11.31 25.50
CA HIS A 544 -29.27 -10.29 26.53
C HIS A 544 -29.89 -10.87 27.81
N THR A 545 -29.25 -10.65 28.94
CA THR A 545 -29.74 -11.03 30.27
C THR A 545 -30.34 -9.83 31.00
N GLU A 546 -31.09 -10.07 32.06
CA GLU A 546 -31.66 -9.04 32.94
C GLU A 546 -30.68 -7.99 33.44
N ARG A 547 -29.40 -8.37 33.61
CA ARG A 547 -28.32 -7.46 34.05
C ARG A 547 -27.71 -6.62 32.91
N ASN A 548 -28.18 -6.80 31.70
CA ASN A 548 -27.60 -6.07 30.55
C ASN A 548 -28.11 -4.62 30.54
N THR A 549 -27.19 -3.68 30.53
CA THR A 549 -27.44 -2.24 30.45
C THR A 549 -28.34 -1.85 29.26
N PHE A 550 -28.25 -2.58 28.16
CA PHE A 550 -29.05 -2.37 26.97
C PHE A 550 -30.52 -2.69 27.22
N VAL A 551 -30.85 -3.84 27.80
CA VAL A 551 -32.25 -4.21 28.12
C VAL A 551 -32.86 -3.25 29.14
N LYS A 552 -32.07 -2.81 30.12
CA LYS A 552 -32.49 -1.80 31.09
C LYS A 552 -32.89 -0.48 30.40
N MET A 553 -32.09 -0.03 29.43
CA MET A 553 -32.35 1.18 28.69
C MET A 553 -33.60 1.06 27.79
N LEU A 554 -33.80 -0.08 27.10
CA LEU A 554 -35.00 -0.31 26.31
C LEU A 554 -36.26 -0.26 27.17
N ARG A 555 -36.21 -0.80 28.39
CA ARG A 555 -37.29 -0.72 29.37
C ARG A 555 -37.58 0.72 29.81
N GLU A 556 -36.54 1.51 30.07
CA GLU A 556 -36.65 2.92 30.44
C GLU A 556 -37.27 3.76 29.30
N LEU A 557 -36.86 3.52 28.06
CA LEU A 557 -37.41 4.19 26.89
C LEU A 557 -38.86 3.78 26.65
N HIS A 558 -39.20 2.51 26.79
CA HIS A 558 -40.57 2.04 26.67
C HIS A 558 -41.46 2.66 27.75
N ALA A 559 -40.98 2.72 28.98
CA ALA A 559 -41.70 3.38 30.09
C ALA A 559 -41.87 4.89 29.88
N SER A 560 -41.04 5.54 29.08
CA SER A 560 -41.15 6.95 28.68
C SER A 560 -42.05 7.19 27.45
N GLY A 561 -42.71 6.14 26.93
CA GLY A 561 -43.67 6.22 25.82
C GLY A 561 -43.08 5.93 24.44
N VAL A 562 -41.79 5.54 24.33
CA VAL A 562 -41.18 5.13 23.06
C VAL A 562 -41.65 3.72 22.70
N GLN A 563 -42.14 3.53 21.48
CA GLN A 563 -42.53 2.20 21.00
C GLN A 563 -41.28 1.38 20.70
N VAL A 564 -41.11 0.21 21.33
CA VAL A 564 -39.96 -0.66 21.13
C VAL A 564 -40.43 -1.98 20.52
N ALA A 565 -39.99 -2.26 19.30
CA ALA A 565 -40.24 -3.51 18.57
C ALA A 565 -38.92 -4.28 18.36
N ILE A 566 -38.98 -5.59 18.60
CA ILE A 566 -37.82 -6.48 18.45
C ILE A 566 -38.20 -7.61 17.49
N LEU A 567 -37.43 -7.77 16.43
CA LEU A 567 -37.57 -8.84 15.46
C LEU A 567 -36.43 -9.87 15.65
N THR A 568 -36.79 -11.16 15.74
CA THR A 568 -35.78 -12.23 15.95
C THR A 568 -36.21 -13.50 15.21
N SER A 569 -35.25 -14.38 14.91
CA SER A 569 -35.51 -15.61 14.17
C SER A 569 -35.93 -16.80 15.05
N GLU A 570 -35.68 -16.75 16.35
CA GLU A 570 -35.99 -17.89 17.25
C GLU A 570 -36.65 -17.47 18.55
N GLU A 571 -37.50 -18.35 19.07
CA GLU A 571 -38.05 -18.21 20.41
C GLU A 571 -37.03 -18.70 21.45
N SER A 572 -36.84 -17.91 22.49
CA SER A 572 -35.86 -18.20 23.54
C SER A 572 -36.34 -17.70 24.90
N SER A 573 -35.68 -18.08 25.97
CA SER A 573 -35.93 -17.53 27.30
C SER A 573 -35.80 -16.00 27.34
N GLN A 574 -34.92 -15.45 26.52
CA GLN A 574 -34.73 -14.00 26.37
C GLN A 574 -35.89 -13.32 25.67
N THR A 575 -36.45 -13.91 24.62
CA THR A 575 -37.65 -13.35 23.96
C THR A 575 -38.84 -13.33 24.91
N ASN A 576 -39.04 -14.38 25.71
CA ASN A 576 -40.12 -14.45 26.70
C ASN A 576 -39.90 -13.43 27.82
N TYR A 577 -38.67 -13.22 28.25
CA TYR A 577 -38.31 -12.18 29.21
C TYR A 577 -38.63 -10.77 28.66
N LEU A 578 -38.25 -10.47 27.43
CA LEU A 578 -38.50 -9.17 26.81
C LEU A 578 -40.03 -8.92 26.62
N LYS A 579 -40.78 -9.95 26.24
CA LYS A 579 -42.25 -9.90 26.20
C LYS A 579 -42.87 -9.60 27.60
N SER A 580 -42.28 -10.19 28.66
CA SER A 580 -42.75 -9.95 30.04
C SER A 580 -42.51 -8.51 30.53
N LEU A 581 -41.59 -7.78 29.89
CA LEU A 581 -41.32 -6.35 30.12
C LEU A 581 -42.28 -5.43 29.34
N GLY A 582 -43.24 -5.99 28.59
CA GLY A 582 -44.20 -5.22 27.78
C GLY A 582 -43.68 -4.79 26.40
N LEU A 583 -42.47 -5.25 26.00
CA LEU A 583 -41.92 -4.94 24.72
C LEU A 583 -42.56 -5.81 23.62
N TYR A 584 -42.75 -5.22 22.44
CA TYR A 584 -43.24 -5.97 21.29
C TYR A 584 -42.13 -6.84 20.70
N VAL A 585 -42.28 -8.17 20.73
CA VAL A 585 -41.31 -9.11 20.18
C VAL A 585 -42.00 -9.99 19.14
N LYS A 586 -41.59 -9.86 17.87
CA LYS A 586 -42.07 -10.68 16.74
C LYS A 586 -40.99 -11.69 16.37
N ILE A 587 -41.36 -12.96 16.20
CA ILE A 587 -40.50 -14.03 15.74
C ILE A 587 -40.75 -14.20 14.23
N CYS A 588 -39.71 -13.99 13.42
CA CYS A 588 -39.74 -14.14 11.97
C CYS A 588 -38.86 -15.30 11.55
N LEU A 589 -39.43 -16.36 11.02
CA LEU A 589 -38.72 -17.55 10.56
C LEU A 589 -37.86 -17.30 9.32
N LEU A 590 -38.20 -16.28 8.51
CA LEU A 590 -37.41 -15.78 7.38
C LEU A 590 -36.84 -14.43 7.79
N TYR A 591 -35.54 -14.45 8.10
CA TYR A 591 -34.78 -13.25 8.43
C TYR A 591 -34.34 -12.54 7.14
N THR A 592 -35.27 -11.75 6.56
CA THR A 592 -35.02 -10.88 5.42
C THR A 592 -35.30 -9.45 5.79
N SER A 593 -34.73 -8.50 5.08
CA SER A 593 -35.03 -7.06 5.26
C SER A 593 -36.52 -6.72 5.07
N ASP A 594 -37.27 -7.57 4.40
CA ASP A 594 -38.67 -7.41 4.10
C ASP A 594 -39.60 -7.66 5.33
N ALA A 595 -39.08 -8.30 6.39
CA ALA A 595 -39.80 -8.50 7.64
C ALA A 595 -40.00 -7.20 8.48
N ALA A 596 -39.35 -6.10 8.06
CA ALA A 596 -39.47 -4.79 8.72
C ALA A 596 -40.68 -3.96 8.18
N ASP A 597 -41.21 -4.33 7.01
CA ASP A 597 -42.32 -3.61 6.35
C ASP A 597 -43.70 -4.20 6.69
N GLU A 598 -43.79 -5.36 7.34
CA GLU A 598 -44.99 -5.92 7.95
C GLU A 598 -45.10 -5.57 9.47
#